data_13f5983126960c21177a75b97bfa3c6e
#
_entry.id   13f5983126960c21177a75b97bfa3c6e
#
_cell.length_a   1.000
_cell.length_b   1.000
_cell.length_c   1.000
_cell.angle_alpha   90.00
_cell.angle_beta   90.00
_cell.angle_gamma   90.00
#
_symmetry.space_group_name_H-M   'P 1'
#
loop_
_entity.id
_entity.type
_entity.pdbx_description
1 polymer ?
#
loop_
_entity_poly.entity_id
_entity_poly.type
_entity_poly.pdbx_seq_one_letter_code
_entity_poly.pdbx_strand_id
1 'polypeptide(L)'
;LCQHRQPKTAERSELGPINAQAMAALCALLEQPTHQLLPDSVWASGQPSIYQHLRSNEALSLSGDVAECVLCPDCLSVSVRPVPTHAGAELPYQCYCGECGWVDLPKERARLWQVNPSKVAIWLNAALGLKIRHPVSEVVRGRLWHLGAREHKRKRHNFFFGCLLSGDANAIQGEIDRL
;
A
#
# COMPACT_ATOMS: atom_id res chain seq x y z
N LEU A 1 0.79 -31.71 32.28
CA LEU A 1 1.62 -30.48 32.26
C LEU A 1 1.59 -29.93 30.83
N CYS A 2 0.58 -29.07 30.53
CA CYS A 2 0.48 -28.33 29.24
C CYS A 2 1.36 -27.09 29.36
N GLN A 3 2.46 -27.05 28.59
CA GLN A 3 3.25 -25.85 28.43
C GLN A 3 2.53 -24.92 27.44
N HIS A 4 2.01 -23.79 27.95
CA HIS A 4 1.57 -22.67 27.14
C HIS A 4 2.77 -22.08 26.40
N ARG A 5 2.84 -22.33 25.08
CA ARG A 5 3.69 -21.53 24.19
C ARG A 5 3.10 -20.13 24.09
N GLN A 6 3.81 -19.17 24.67
CA GLN A 6 3.55 -17.75 24.41
C GLN A 6 3.75 -17.47 22.90
N PRO A 7 2.86 -16.70 22.26
CA PRO A 7 3.08 -16.27 20.89
C PRO A 7 4.33 -15.38 20.86
N LYS A 8 5.31 -15.76 20.00
CA LYS A 8 6.44 -14.89 19.65
C LYS A 8 5.90 -13.56 19.19
N THR A 9 6.16 -12.50 19.94
CA THR A 9 6.04 -11.11 19.47
C THR A 9 6.81 -11.01 18.18
N ALA A 10 6.10 -10.74 17.07
CA ALA A 10 6.69 -10.47 15.78
C ALA A 10 7.69 -9.32 15.98
N GLU A 11 8.96 -9.57 15.67
CA GLU A 11 9.99 -8.56 15.56
C GLU A 11 9.46 -7.47 14.60
N ARG A 12 9.16 -6.29 15.13
CA ARG A 12 9.00 -5.10 14.32
C ARG A 12 10.37 -4.87 13.66
N SER A 13 10.51 -5.31 12.41
CA SER A 13 11.65 -4.94 11.60
C SER A 13 11.74 -3.42 11.65
N GLU A 14 12.85 -2.89 12.13
CA GLU A 14 13.16 -1.46 12.09
C GLU A 14 13.29 -1.05 10.63
N LEU A 15 12.17 -0.70 10.03
CA LEU A 15 12.14 -0.14 8.68
C LEU A 15 12.83 1.22 8.78
N GLY A 16 13.86 1.41 7.98
CA GLY A 16 14.60 2.67 7.91
C GLY A 16 13.68 3.88 7.61
N PRO A 17 14.14 5.11 7.84
CA PRO A 17 13.32 6.30 7.63
C PRO A 17 12.86 6.41 6.18
N ILE A 18 11.62 6.86 5.98
CA ILE A 18 11.07 7.13 4.65
C ILE A 18 11.79 8.36 4.09
N ASN A 19 12.44 8.18 2.96
CA ASN A 19 13.13 9.27 2.26
C ASN A 19 12.19 10.03 1.30
N ALA A 20 12.64 11.15 0.76
CA ALA A 20 11.86 11.99 -0.15
C ALA A 20 11.44 11.23 -1.43
N GLN A 21 12.28 10.33 -1.94
CA GLN A 21 11.96 9.52 -3.12
C GLN A 21 10.82 8.53 -2.85
N ALA A 22 10.81 7.89 -1.66
CA ALA A 22 9.76 7.00 -1.24
C ALA A 22 8.43 7.75 -1.07
N MET A 23 8.45 8.96 -0.52
CA MET A 23 7.25 9.80 -0.42
C MET A 23 6.75 10.25 -1.79
N ALA A 24 7.62 10.62 -2.71
CA ALA A 24 7.23 10.97 -4.08
C ALA A 24 6.55 9.79 -4.79
N ALA A 25 7.08 8.58 -4.64
CA ALA A 25 6.47 7.36 -5.20
C ALA A 25 5.07 7.09 -4.60
N LEU A 26 4.90 7.29 -3.29
CA LEU A 26 3.59 7.17 -2.65
C LEU A 26 2.60 8.21 -3.18
N CYS A 27 3.00 9.47 -3.29
CA CYS A 27 2.15 10.53 -3.83
C CYS A 27 1.73 10.22 -5.27
N ALA A 28 2.66 9.83 -6.13
CA ALA A 28 2.37 9.45 -7.51
C ALA A 28 1.38 8.28 -7.61
N LEU A 29 1.48 7.30 -6.70
CA LEU A 29 0.56 6.18 -6.65
C LEU A 29 -0.84 6.59 -6.18
N LEU A 30 -0.92 7.47 -5.18
CA LEU A 30 -2.20 7.95 -4.62
C LEU A 30 -2.96 8.89 -5.55
N GLU A 31 -2.29 9.47 -6.54
CA GLU A 31 -2.93 10.25 -7.61
C GLU A 31 -3.45 9.37 -8.76
N GLN A 32 -3.22 8.05 -8.74
CA GLN A 32 -3.79 7.12 -9.72
C GLN A 32 -5.22 6.73 -9.29
N PRO A 33 -6.20 6.73 -10.21
CA PRO A 33 -7.60 6.41 -9.87
C PRO A 33 -7.82 5.05 -9.24
N THR A 34 -7.02 4.06 -9.62
CA THR A 34 -7.14 2.68 -9.13
C THR A 34 -6.31 2.40 -7.89
N HIS A 35 -5.30 3.22 -7.59
CA HIS A 35 -4.30 2.99 -6.54
C HIS A 35 -3.64 1.59 -6.64
N GLN A 36 -3.52 1.07 -7.88
CA GLN A 36 -3.00 -0.27 -8.14
C GLN A 36 -1.55 -0.24 -8.60
N LEU A 37 -0.81 -1.29 -8.26
CA LEU A 37 0.58 -1.54 -8.64
C LEU A 37 0.73 -2.90 -9.30
N LEU A 38 1.58 -2.96 -10.30
CA LEU A 38 2.04 -4.23 -10.84
C LEU A 38 2.89 -4.99 -9.80
N PRO A 39 2.81 -6.34 -9.76
CA PRO A 39 3.64 -7.16 -8.87
C PRO A 39 5.14 -6.85 -9.01
N ASP A 40 5.61 -6.71 -10.24
CA ASP A 40 7.03 -6.43 -10.51
C ASP A 40 7.49 -5.10 -9.92
N SER A 41 6.61 -4.09 -9.85
CA SER A 41 6.91 -2.83 -9.18
C SER A 41 7.13 -2.98 -7.68
N VAL A 42 6.50 -3.97 -7.05
CA VAL A 42 6.62 -4.23 -5.60
C VAL A 42 7.84 -5.10 -5.28
N TRP A 43 8.24 -5.98 -6.20
CA TRP A 43 9.27 -7.00 -5.97
C TRP A 43 10.61 -6.71 -6.66
N ALA A 44 10.69 -5.72 -7.56
CA ALA A 44 11.94 -5.39 -8.22
C ALA A 44 13.03 -4.97 -7.21
N SER A 45 14.25 -5.41 -7.46
CA SER A 45 15.42 -5.00 -6.68
C SER A 45 15.63 -3.47 -6.79
N GLY A 46 15.92 -2.81 -5.67
CA GLY A 46 16.09 -1.35 -5.61
C GLY A 46 14.81 -0.54 -5.47
N GLN A 47 13.68 -1.18 -5.22
CA GLN A 47 12.41 -0.50 -4.96
C GLN A 47 12.47 0.40 -3.74
N PRO A 48 11.75 1.54 -3.76
CA PRO A 48 11.65 2.44 -2.63
C PRO A 48 11.17 1.68 -1.38
N SER A 49 11.80 1.95 -0.23
CA SER A 49 11.43 1.38 1.07
C SER A 49 9.95 1.61 1.44
N ILE A 50 9.28 2.54 0.72
CA ILE A 50 7.86 2.85 0.91
C ILE A 50 6.95 1.63 0.78
N TYR A 51 7.21 0.72 -0.18
CA TYR A 51 6.36 -0.47 -0.35
C TYR A 51 6.47 -1.43 0.84
N GLN A 52 7.64 -1.52 1.45
CA GLN A 52 7.84 -2.29 2.68
C GLN A 52 7.08 -1.65 3.85
N HIS A 53 7.15 -0.31 4.00
CA HIS A 53 6.36 0.42 5.01
C HIS A 53 4.86 0.24 4.82
N LEU A 54 4.37 0.35 3.58
CA LEU A 54 2.94 0.17 3.28
C LEU A 54 2.47 -1.26 3.59
N ARG A 55 3.27 -2.27 3.25
CA ARG A 55 2.95 -3.68 3.58
C ARG A 55 2.93 -3.93 5.07
N SER A 56 3.94 -3.48 5.81
CA SER A 56 4.04 -3.66 7.27
C SER A 56 2.91 -2.98 8.04
N ASN A 57 2.31 -1.94 7.47
CA ASN A 57 1.17 -1.22 8.06
C ASN A 57 -0.17 -1.60 7.41
N GLU A 58 -0.22 -2.71 6.67
CA GLU A 58 -1.43 -3.19 5.98
C GLU A 58 -2.05 -2.16 5.01
N ALA A 59 -1.28 -1.13 4.64
CA ALA A 59 -1.71 -0.11 3.69
C ALA A 59 -1.54 -0.55 2.23
N LEU A 60 -0.78 -1.64 1.99
CA LEU A 60 -0.62 -2.29 0.69
C LEU A 60 -1.05 -3.75 0.82
N SER A 61 -2.04 -4.16 0.06
CA SER A 61 -2.61 -5.51 0.05
C SER A 61 -2.80 -6.02 -1.37
N LEU A 62 -2.97 -7.34 -1.51
CA LEU A 62 -3.30 -7.93 -2.81
C LEU A 62 -4.73 -7.54 -3.21
N SER A 63 -4.90 -7.10 -4.46
CA SER A 63 -6.23 -6.88 -5.03
C SER A 63 -6.89 -8.21 -5.45
N GLY A 64 -8.17 -8.13 -5.86
CA GLY A 64 -8.87 -9.25 -6.50
C GLY A 64 -8.35 -9.56 -7.91
N ASP A 65 -7.69 -8.60 -8.55
CA ASP A 65 -7.35 -8.63 -9.97
C ASP A 65 -6.01 -9.31 -10.24
N VAL A 66 -5.95 -10.07 -11.32
CA VAL A 66 -4.72 -10.68 -11.83
C VAL A 66 -4.03 -9.68 -12.76
N ALA A 67 -2.72 -9.56 -12.66
CA ALA A 67 -1.94 -8.73 -13.58
C ALA A 67 -2.04 -9.27 -15.00
N GLU A 68 -2.13 -8.39 -15.99
CA GLU A 68 -2.16 -8.78 -17.40
C GLU A 68 -0.86 -9.47 -17.83
N CYS A 69 0.26 -8.94 -17.37
CA CYS A 69 1.58 -9.54 -17.51
C CYS A 69 2.47 -9.23 -16.32
N VAL A 70 3.44 -10.12 -16.09
CA VAL A 70 4.48 -10.02 -15.08
C VAL A 70 5.80 -10.50 -15.65
N LEU A 71 6.91 -10.16 -15.02
CA LEU A 71 8.20 -10.76 -15.38
C LEU A 71 8.25 -12.21 -14.92
N CYS A 72 8.79 -13.08 -15.77
CA CYS A 72 9.04 -14.48 -15.41
C CYS A 72 9.86 -14.53 -14.13
N PRO A 73 9.44 -15.27 -13.08
CA PRO A 73 10.16 -15.30 -11.81
C PRO A 73 11.55 -15.92 -11.89
N ASP A 74 11.79 -16.78 -12.88
CA ASP A 74 13.06 -17.51 -13.03
C ASP A 74 14.11 -16.70 -13.80
N CYS A 75 13.77 -16.18 -14.98
CA CYS A 75 14.75 -15.43 -15.78
C CYS A 75 14.69 -13.91 -15.58
N LEU A 76 13.59 -13.36 -15.09
CA LEU A 76 13.35 -11.92 -14.88
C LEU A 76 13.50 -11.04 -16.14
N SER A 77 13.51 -11.65 -17.32
CA SER A 77 13.76 -10.97 -18.60
C SER A 77 12.56 -11.00 -19.54
N VAL A 78 11.73 -12.03 -19.44
CA VAL A 78 10.58 -12.25 -20.32
C VAL A 78 9.28 -11.87 -19.61
N SER A 79 8.46 -11.04 -20.26
CA SER A 79 7.11 -10.74 -19.81
C SER A 79 6.18 -11.89 -20.15
N VAL A 80 5.46 -12.40 -19.15
CA VAL A 80 4.61 -13.58 -19.24
C VAL A 80 3.23 -13.30 -18.67
N ARG A 81 2.20 -14.01 -19.14
CA ARG A 81 0.84 -13.89 -18.64
C ARG A 81 0.58 -14.92 -17.54
N PRO A 82 0.17 -14.50 -16.34
CA PRO A 82 -0.31 -15.40 -15.32
C PRO A 82 -1.61 -16.10 -15.74
N VAL A 83 -1.68 -17.42 -15.55
CA VAL A 83 -2.90 -18.19 -15.74
C VAL A 83 -3.22 -18.98 -14.48
N PRO A 84 -4.49 -19.13 -14.08
CA PRO A 84 -4.86 -19.97 -12.94
C PRO A 84 -4.44 -21.43 -13.17
N THR A 85 -3.95 -22.08 -12.14
CA THR A 85 -3.67 -23.52 -12.14
C THR A 85 -4.97 -24.32 -11.94
N HIS A 86 -4.89 -25.64 -12.14
CA HIS A 86 -6.01 -26.54 -11.83
C HIS A 86 -6.29 -26.63 -10.32
N ALA A 87 -7.50 -27.02 -9.96
CA ALA A 87 -7.87 -27.23 -8.56
C ALA A 87 -6.96 -28.30 -7.90
N GLY A 88 -6.39 -27.96 -6.76
CA GLY A 88 -5.47 -28.83 -6.01
C GLY A 88 -3.98 -28.61 -6.30
N ALA A 89 -3.62 -27.70 -7.20
CA ALA A 89 -2.22 -27.30 -7.36
C ALA A 89 -1.70 -26.58 -6.10
N GLU A 90 -0.43 -26.76 -5.78
CA GLU A 90 0.23 -26.14 -4.64
C GLU A 90 0.25 -24.61 -4.76
N LEU A 91 0.50 -24.10 -5.97
CA LEU A 91 0.47 -22.67 -6.27
C LEU A 91 -0.73 -22.32 -7.17
N PRO A 92 -1.39 -21.17 -6.92
CA PRO A 92 -2.66 -20.84 -7.57
C PRO A 92 -2.52 -20.34 -9.00
N TYR A 93 -1.32 -20.02 -9.45
CA TYR A 93 -1.04 -19.51 -10.79
C TYR A 93 0.20 -20.17 -11.38
N GLN A 94 0.27 -20.18 -12.70
CA GLN A 94 1.44 -20.54 -13.49
C GLN A 94 1.58 -19.61 -14.70
N CYS A 95 2.73 -19.62 -15.34
CA CYS A 95 2.96 -18.91 -16.60
C CYS A 95 3.83 -19.73 -17.54
N TYR A 96 3.72 -19.49 -18.84
CA TYR A 96 4.64 -20.07 -19.81
C TYR A 96 5.66 -19.02 -20.24
N CYS A 97 6.93 -19.34 -20.02
CA CYS A 97 8.08 -18.55 -20.48
C CYS A 97 8.76 -19.25 -21.63
N GLY A 98 9.07 -18.54 -22.71
CA GLY A 98 9.75 -19.11 -23.87
C GLY A 98 11.15 -19.67 -23.56
N GLU A 99 11.80 -19.17 -22.50
CA GLU A 99 13.14 -19.60 -22.09
C GLU A 99 13.10 -20.66 -20.98
N CYS A 100 12.16 -20.56 -20.02
CA CYS A 100 12.11 -21.41 -18.83
C CYS A 100 11.06 -22.52 -18.92
N GLY A 101 10.12 -22.45 -19.87
CA GLY A 101 8.97 -23.35 -19.95
C GLY A 101 7.85 -22.95 -18.98
N TRP A 102 7.12 -23.92 -18.43
CA TRP A 102 6.10 -23.70 -17.42
C TRP A 102 6.73 -23.39 -16.06
N VAL A 103 6.31 -22.26 -15.45
CA VAL A 103 6.82 -21.77 -14.17
C VAL A 103 5.65 -21.49 -13.26
N ASP A 104 5.73 -21.96 -12.04
CA ASP A 104 4.72 -21.72 -11.00
C ASP A 104 4.85 -20.31 -10.42
N LEU A 105 3.69 -19.68 -10.16
CA LEU A 105 3.60 -18.31 -9.68
C LEU A 105 2.81 -18.26 -8.38
N PRO A 106 3.39 -17.72 -7.30
CA PRO A 106 2.62 -17.39 -6.11
C PRO A 106 1.68 -16.22 -6.40
N LYS A 107 0.57 -16.17 -5.64
CA LYS A 107 -0.46 -15.11 -5.82
C LYS A 107 0.12 -13.69 -5.73
N GLU A 108 1.13 -13.50 -4.91
CA GLU A 108 1.82 -12.21 -4.69
C GLU A 108 2.56 -11.72 -5.94
N ARG A 109 2.93 -12.63 -6.84
CA ARG A 109 3.59 -12.34 -8.11
C ARG A 109 2.63 -12.29 -9.29
N ALA A 110 1.43 -12.85 -9.14
CA ALA A 110 0.42 -12.93 -10.20
C ALA A 110 -0.66 -11.84 -10.11
N ARG A 111 -0.94 -11.33 -8.92
CA ARG A 111 -2.03 -10.37 -8.68
C ARG A 111 -1.53 -8.94 -8.53
N LEU A 112 -2.38 -7.99 -8.90
CA LEU A 112 -2.13 -6.58 -8.63
C LEU A 112 -2.09 -6.31 -7.13
N TRP A 113 -1.28 -5.34 -6.73
CA TRP A 113 -1.26 -4.80 -5.39
C TRP A 113 -2.08 -3.52 -5.36
N GLN A 114 -2.79 -3.28 -4.27
CA GLN A 114 -3.63 -2.10 -4.09
C GLN A 114 -3.30 -1.37 -2.80
N VAL A 115 -3.14 -0.05 -2.89
CA VAL A 115 -2.98 0.81 -1.71
C VAL A 115 -4.35 1.16 -1.16
N ASN A 116 -4.49 1.06 0.17
CA ASN A 116 -5.65 1.50 0.90
C ASN A 116 -5.39 2.91 1.49
N PRO A 117 -5.97 4.00 0.94
CA PRO A 117 -5.72 5.35 1.42
C PRO A 117 -6.11 5.57 2.88
N SER A 118 -7.16 4.92 3.37
CA SER A 118 -7.56 5.02 4.79
C SER A 118 -6.48 4.44 5.73
N LYS A 119 -5.85 3.34 5.35
CA LYS A 119 -4.72 2.76 6.11
C LYS A 119 -3.47 3.65 6.03
N VAL A 120 -3.23 4.29 4.88
CA VAL A 120 -2.17 5.31 4.72
C VAL A 120 -2.42 6.49 5.67
N ALA A 121 -3.66 6.98 5.77
CA ALA A 121 -4.02 8.07 6.67
C ALA A 121 -3.74 7.70 8.15
N ILE A 122 -4.10 6.49 8.58
CA ILE A 122 -3.82 5.98 9.94
C ILE A 122 -2.31 5.90 10.18
N TRP A 123 -1.57 5.36 9.24
CA TRP A 123 -0.12 5.28 9.32
C TRP A 123 0.54 6.67 9.41
N LEU A 124 0.11 7.63 8.57
CA LEU A 124 0.61 9.00 8.59
C LEU A 124 0.34 9.70 9.93
N ASN A 125 -0.86 9.51 10.49
CA ASN A 125 -1.18 10.04 11.82
C ASN A 125 -0.18 9.54 12.87
N ALA A 126 0.09 8.23 12.91
CA ALA A 126 1.03 7.62 13.84
C ALA A 126 2.47 8.13 13.59
N ALA A 127 2.89 8.22 12.33
CA ALA A 127 4.24 8.68 11.94
C ALA A 127 4.47 10.16 12.31
N LEU A 128 3.44 10.99 12.21
CA LEU A 128 3.50 12.42 12.56
C LEU A 128 3.35 12.66 14.06
N GLY A 129 3.00 11.64 14.85
CA GLY A 129 2.79 11.76 16.30
C GLY A 129 1.66 12.74 16.65
N LEU A 130 0.61 12.79 15.82
CA LEU A 130 -0.51 13.70 16.04
C LEU A 130 -1.36 13.22 17.21
N LYS A 131 -1.70 14.15 18.14
CA LYS A 131 -2.64 13.85 19.21
C LYS A 131 -4.05 13.74 18.64
N ILE A 132 -4.68 12.59 18.87
CA ILE A 132 -6.04 12.33 18.43
C ILE A 132 -6.96 12.43 19.65
N ARG A 133 -7.91 13.35 19.64
CA ARG A 133 -9.12 13.27 20.48
C ARG A 133 -10.15 12.31 19.86
N HIS A 134 -10.09 12.14 18.55
CA HIS A 134 -10.96 11.29 17.75
C HIS A 134 -10.11 10.46 16.76
N PRO A 135 -10.53 9.24 16.38
CA PRO A 135 -9.83 8.45 15.40
C PRO A 135 -9.72 9.21 14.06
N VAL A 136 -8.74 8.84 13.24
CA VAL A 136 -8.63 9.33 11.86
C VAL A 136 -10.00 9.17 11.19
N SER A 137 -10.56 10.27 10.68
CA SER A 137 -11.91 10.30 10.12
C SER A 137 -11.87 10.68 8.65
N GLU A 138 -12.68 10.01 7.86
CA GLU A 138 -12.88 10.34 6.46
C GLU A 138 -13.82 11.54 6.36
N VAL A 139 -13.33 12.65 5.79
CA VAL A 139 -14.06 13.89 5.60
C VAL A 139 -14.77 13.92 4.24
N VAL A 140 -14.05 13.52 3.20
CA VAL A 140 -14.59 13.28 1.86
C VAL A 140 -14.28 11.85 1.46
N ARG A 141 -15.33 11.10 1.14
CA ARG A 141 -15.25 9.66 0.87
C ARG A 141 -14.19 9.32 -0.17
N GLY A 142 -13.23 8.47 0.24
CA GLY A 142 -12.13 8.01 -0.61
C GLY A 142 -11.10 9.06 -0.99
N ARG A 143 -11.18 10.31 -0.48
CA ARG A 143 -10.39 11.42 -0.99
C ARG A 143 -9.72 12.29 0.06
N LEU A 144 -10.34 12.51 1.21
CA LEU A 144 -9.84 13.41 2.26
C LEU A 144 -10.07 12.83 3.64
N TRP A 145 -9.01 12.77 4.45
CA TRP A 145 -9.03 12.31 5.84
C TRP A 145 -8.48 13.38 6.77
N HIS A 146 -9.17 13.61 7.88
CA HIS A 146 -8.65 14.39 8.99
C HIS A 146 -7.76 13.51 9.84
N LEU A 147 -6.47 13.80 9.88
CA LEU A 147 -5.47 13.01 10.59
C LEU A 147 -5.42 13.31 12.09
N GLY A 148 -5.84 14.50 12.48
CA GLY A 148 -5.73 15.00 13.86
C GLY A 148 -5.18 16.40 13.92
N ALA A 149 -4.81 16.86 15.12
CA ALA A 149 -4.32 18.20 15.33
C ALA A 149 -3.07 18.24 16.20
N ARG A 150 -2.27 19.29 16.03
CA ARG A 150 -1.12 19.62 16.87
C ARG A 150 -1.19 21.08 17.31
N GLU A 151 -0.90 21.31 18.59
CA GLU A 151 -0.76 22.69 19.09
C GLU A 151 0.68 23.17 18.85
N HIS A 152 0.79 24.35 18.23
CA HIS A 152 2.03 25.07 18.10
C HIS A 152 1.83 26.54 18.40
N LYS A 153 2.63 27.13 19.29
CA LYS A 153 2.53 28.55 19.73
C LYS A 153 1.10 28.97 20.13
N ARG A 154 0.39 28.13 20.92
CA ARG A 154 -1.01 28.32 21.37
C ARG A 154 -2.03 28.31 20.24
N LYS A 155 -1.66 27.94 19.03
CA LYS A 155 -2.60 27.74 17.92
C LYS A 155 -2.73 26.25 17.62
N ARG A 156 -3.97 25.82 17.39
CA ARG A 156 -4.29 24.46 16.97
C ARG A 156 -4.19 24.38 15.44
N HIS A 157 -3.40 23.45 14.94
CA HIS A 157 -3.26 23.16 13.51
C HIS A 157 -3.89 21.80 13.24
N ASN A 158 -4.87 21.73 12.36
CA ASN A 158 -5.46 20.50 11.87
C ASN A 158 -4.64 19.98 10.69
N PHE A 159 -4.45 18.68 10.62
CA PHE A 159 -3.72 18.00 9.57
C PHE A 159 -4.67 17.14 8.77
N PHE A 160 -4.54 17.19 7.46
CA PHE A 160 -5.35 16.43 6.54
C PHE A 160 -4.45 15.64 5.59
N PHE A 161 -4.92 14.48 5.18
CA PHE A 161 -4.36 13.69 4.09
C PHE A 161 -5.39 13.62 2.98
N GLY A 162 -4.98 13.90 1.76
CA GLY A 162 -5.86 13.86 0.61
C GLY A 162 -5.20 13.21 -0.60
N CYS A 163 -6.01 12.59 -1.44
CA CYS A 163 -5.62 12.06 -2.75
C CYS A 163 -6.70 12.35 -3.77
N LEU A 164 -6.32 12.40 -5.07
CA LEU A 164 -7.22 12.71 -6.18
C LEU A 164 -7.96 14.04 -5.98
N LEU A 165 -7.25 15.06 -5.49
CA LEU A 165 -7.84 16.37 -5.15
C LEU A 165 -8.01 17.29 -6.36
N SER A 166 -7.38 16.95 -7.49
CA SER A 166 -7.49 17.73 -8.73
C SER A 166 -8.94 17.79 -9.22
N GLY A 167 -9.45 18.99 -9.46
CA GLY A 167 -10.78 19.24 -9.99
C GLY A 167 -11.87 19.63 -8.97
N ASP A 168 -11.69 19.39 -7.65
CA ASP A 168 -12.71 19.64 -6.64
C ASP A 168 -12.23 20.52 -5.46
N ALA A 169 -11.20 21.35 -5.69
CA ALA A 169 -10.56 22.12 -4.62
C ALA A 169 -11.54 22.96 -3.78
N ASN A 170 -12.54 23.60 -4.42
CA ASN A 170 -13.53 24.42 -3.72
C ASN A 170 -14.48 23.59 -2.84
N ALA A 171 -14.90 22.42 -3.32
CA ALA A 171 -15.76 21.53 -2.54
C ALA A 171 -15.01 20.99 -1.32
N ILE A 172 -13.74 20.62 -1.50
CA ILE A 172 -12.87 20.14 -0.42
C ILE A 172 -12.61 21.23 0.61
N GLN A 173 -12.33 22.47 0.17
CA GLN A 173 -12.15 23.61 1.07
C GLN A 173 -13.41 23.84 1.91
N GLY A 174 -14.60 23.79 1.31
CA GLY A 174 -15.87 23.92 2.03
C GLY A 174 -16.09 22.85 3.10
N GLU A 175 -15.61 21.63 2.91
CA GLU A 175 -15.70 20.59 3.95
C GLU A 175 -14.66 20.80 5.06
N ILE A 176 -13.46 21.30 4.74
CA ILE A 176 -12.44 21.65 5.73
C ILE A 176 -12.90 22.78 6.63
N ASP A 177 -13.55 23.80 6.07
CA ASP A 177 -14.02 24.99 6.78
C ASP A 177 -15.17 24.69 7.75
N ARG A 178 -15.85 23.54 7.63
CA ARG A 178 -16.90 23.05 8.53
C ARG A 178 -16.39 22.33 9.76
N LEU A 179 -15.09 21.98 9.81
CA LEU A 179 -14.46 21.22 10.91
C LEU A 179 -13.80 22.13 11.94
#